data_d6a1cde3ad1d53395719df0f6e03bc9c
#
_entry.id   d6a1cde3ad1d53395719df0f6e03bc9c
#
_cell.length_a   1.000
_cell.length_b   1.000
_cell.length_c   1.000
_cell.angle_alpha   90.00
_cell.angle_beta   90.00
_cell.angle_gamma   90.00
#
_symmetry.space_group_name_H-M   'P 1'
#
loop_
_entity.id
_entity.type
_entity.pdbx_description
1 polymer ?
#
loop_
_entity_poly.entity_id
_entity_poly.type
_entity_poly.pdbx_seq_one_letter_code
_entity_poly.pdbx_strand_id
1 'polypeptide(L)'
;MQAKSELALCCTCLLILFLAQPLAGQAQPAALSAAEATLKKPTDFRSRAEVRNEYQNLEGDGYRDIVTPRFEYAVKPSVAVRLELPYMTYDPGGGGERVSGQGDLLARGAWRAIQREGFALIVATDVIFDTADDDRLGFGKTIVAPHMYAAIDLPGYDSVFFPNIQHYVSVAGDRTRGDVNFTTLKPNLLTRWPNKIYTFLEPQFSIDWERDAKTGLTIELEVGKILSRNIAAWVRPGIGAINKYELPFVYEWNLEVGMRYIF
;
A
#
# COMPACT_ATOMS: atom_id res chain seq x y z
N MET A 1 2.45 20.37 20.80
CA MET A 1 2.33 19.40 21.91
C MET A 1 1.02 18.60 21.90
N GLN A 2 -0.08 19.09 21.34
CA GLN A 2 -1.37 18.35 21.28
C GLN A 2 -1.40 17.18 20.29
N ALA A 3 -0.76 17.28 19.13
CA ALA A 3 -0.76 16.22 18.12
C ALA A 3 -0.12 14.88 18.58
N LYS A 4 0.86 14.93 19.49
CA LYS A 4 1.51 13.72 20.03
C LYS A 4 0.59 12.88 20.94
N SER A 5 -0.41 13.51 21.57
CA SER A 5 -1.36 12.81 22.45
C SER A 5 -2.45 12.05 21.69
N GLU A 6 -2.87 12.54 20.53
CA GLU A 6 -3.91 11.91 19.73
C GLU A 6 -3.41 10.68 18.97
N LEU A 7 -2.14 10.71 18.51
CA LEU A 7 -1.52 9.55 17.85
C LEU A 7 -1.34 8.37 18.82
N ALA A 8 -0.97 8.66 20.07
CA ALA A 8 -0.84 7.64 21.13
C ALA A 8 -2.18 6.96 21.43
N LEU A 9 -3.29 7.70 21.39
CA LEU A 9 -4.63 7.18 21.67
C LEU A 9 -5.12 6.26 20.55
N CYS A 10 -4.86 6.59 19.28
CA CYS A 10 -5.24 5.78 18.13
C CYS A 10 -4.46 4.45 18.08
N CYS A 11 -3.14 4.48 18.34
CA CYS A 11 -2.32 3.27 18.42
C CYS A 11 -2.73 2.35 19.58
N THR A 12 -3.13 2.89 20.73
CA THR A 12 -3.52 2.11 21.88
C THR A 12 -4.87 1.39 21.65
N CYS A 13 -5.82 2.01 20.97
CA CYS A 13 -7.09 1.38 20.62
C CYS A 13 -6.92 0.22 19.61
N LEU A 14 -5.98 0.32 18.65
CA LEU A 14 -5.73 -0.76 17.69
C LEU A 14 -4.99 -1.95 18.32
N LEU A 15 -4.07 -1.71 19.26
CA LEU A 15 -3.35 -2.79 19.95
C LEU A 15 -4.29 -3.65 20.82
N ILE A 16 -5.31 -3.05 21.43
CA ILE A 16 -6.29 -3.76 22.28
C ILE A 16 -7.16 -4.71 21.43
N LEU A 17 -7.48 -4.36 20.19
CA LEU A 17 -8.23 -5.23 19.27
C LEU A 17 -7.48 -6.51 18.88
N PHE A 18 -6.13 -6.51 18.92
CA PHE A 18 -5.32 -7.69 18.61
C PHE A 18 -5.28 -8.72 19.76
N LEU A 19 -5.56 -8.34 21.00
CA LEU A 19 -5.42 -9.20 22.17
C LEU A 19 -6.72 -9.91 22.59
N ALA A 20 -7.89 -9.51 22.06
CA ALA A 20 -9.16 -10.15 22.37
C ALA A 20 -9.33 -11.46 21.59
N GLN A 21 -9.03 -12.61 22.22
CA GLN A 21 -9.28 -13.95 21.67
C GLN A 21 -10.59 -14.52 22.20
N PRO A 22 -11.55 -14.94 21.37
CA PRO A 22 -12.62 -15.84 21.80
C PRO A 22 -12.09 -17.28 21.92
N LEU A 23 -12.37 -17.95 23.02
CA LEU A 23 -12.10 -19.37 23.25
C LEU A 23 -12.83 -20.24 22.22
N ALA A 24 -12.08 -21.06 21.49
CA ALA A 24 -12.58 -21.85 20.37
C ALA A 24 -13.09 -23.23 20.83
N GLY A 25 -14.32 -23.55 20.45
CA GLY A 25 -14.81 -24.93 20.36
C GLY A 25 -14.27 -25.63 19.10
N GLN A 26 -13.98 -26.92 19.19
CA GLN A 26 -13.50 -27.76 18.08
C GLN A 26 -14.54 -27.81 16.95
N ALA A 27 -14.15 -27.43 15.73
CA ALA A 27 -14.99 -27.48 14.54
C ALA A 27 -14.31 -28.25 13.40
N GLN A 28 -15.11 -28.98 12.62
CA GLN A 28 -14.74 -29.59 11.33
C GLN A 28 -13.94 -28.64 10.44
N PRO A 29 -13.13 -29.14 9.47
CA PRO A 29 -12.39 -28.29 8.55
C PRO A 29 -13.38 -27.45 7.76
N ALA A 30 -13.65 -26.27 8.24
CA ALA A 30 -14.55 -25.31 7.63
C ALA A 30 -13.91 -24.82 6.32
N ALA A 31 -14.74 -24.65 5.28
CA ALA A 31 -14.31 -23.97 4.06
C ALA A 31 -13.62 -22.64 4.42
N LEU A 32 -12.49 -22.35 3.77
CA LEU A 32 -11.72 -21.12 4.00
C LEU A 32 -12.64 -19.90 3.87
N SER A 33 -12.56 -19.01 4.83
CA SER A 33 -13.22 -17.72 4.72
C SER A 33 -12.67 -16.89 3.55
N ALA A 34 -13.40 -15.89 3.07
CA ALA A 34 -12.96 -15.03 1.97
C ALA A 34 -11.60 -14.37 2.27
N ALA A 35 -11.41 -13.93 3.51
CA ALA A 35 -10.16 -13.33 3.95
C ALA A 35 -8.99 -14.34 3.99
N GLU A 36 -9.21 -15.56 4.47
CA GLU A 36 -8.19 -16.62 4.46
C GLU A 36 -7.84 -17.08 3.04
N ALA A 37 -8.85 -17.18 2.18
CA ALA A 37 -8.65 -17.54 0.79
C ALA A 37 -7.81 -16.50 0.04
N THR A 38 -7.97 -15.20 0.35
CA THR A 38 -7.14 -14.14 -0.21
C THR A 38 -5.67 -14.26 0.20
N LEU A 39 -5.39 -14.66 1.43
CA LEU A 39 -4.01 -14.91 1.88
C LEU A 39 -3.42 -16.20 1.27
N LYS A 40 -4.23 -17.24 1.06
CA LYS A 40 -3.76 -18.50 0.46
C LYS A 40 -3.54 -18.42 -1.04
N LYS A 41 -4.37 -17.64 -1.75
CA LYS A 41 -4.25 -17.40 -3.19
C LYS A 41 -4.34 -15.91 -3.47
N PRO A 42 -3.30 -15.15 -3.13
CA PRO A 42 -3.31 -13.69 -3.25
C PRO A 42 -3.38 -13.21 -4.71
N THR A 43 -3.17 -14.09 -5.67
CA THR A 43 -3.30 -13.83 -7.10
C THR A 43 -4.69 -14.12 -7.67
N ASP A 44 -5.59 -14.72 -6.91
CA ASP A 44 -7.00 -14.80 -7.24
C ASP A 44 -7.67 -13.51 -6.79
N PHE A 45 -7.96 -12.63 -7.75
CA PHE A 45 -8.59 -11.35 -7.43
C PHE A 45 -9.96 -11.56 -6.80
N ARG A 46 -10.24 -10.76 -5.76
CA ARG A 46 -11.52 -10.72 -5.04
C ARG A 46 -11.94 -9.29 -4.87
N SER A 47 -13.23 -9.06 -4.99
CA SER A 47 -13.78 -7.73 -4.73
C SER A 47 -13.60 -7.37 -3.26
N ARG A 48 -13.14 -6.15 -3.00
CA ARG A 48 -12.86 -5.65 -1.65
C ARG A 48 -12.98 -4.15 -1.55
N ALA A 49 -13.34 -3.68 -0.39
CA ALA A 49 -13.23 -2.30 0.03
C ALA A 49 -12.18 -2.20 1.13
N GLU A 50 -11.34 -1.20 1.07
CA GLU A 50 -10.31 -0.92 2.07
C GLU A 50 -10.38 0.55 2.47
N VAL A 51 -10.01 0.83 3.71
CA VAL A 51 -9.66 2.16 4.16
C VAL A 51 -8.34 2.06 4.91
N ARG A 52 -7.43 2.97 4.60
CA ARG A 52 -6.15 3.08 5.30
C ARG A 52 -5.88 4.53 5.64
N ASN A 53 -5.17 4.74 6.72
CA ASN A 53 -4.57 6.00 7.08
C ASN A 53 -3.06 5.79 7.19
N GLU A 54 -2.30 6.61 6.51
CA GLU A 54 -0.85 6.60 6.51
C GLU A 54 -0.33 7.96 6.96
N TYR A 55 0.38 7.97 8.07
CA TYR A 55 1.15 9.11 8.54
C TYR A 55 2.61 8.96 8.09
N GLN A 56 3.13 9.95 7.40
CA GLN A 56 4.52 10.03 6.95
C GLN A 56 5.21 11.21 7.66
N ASN A 57 6.29 10.94 8.36
CA ASN A 57 7.18 11.97 8.87
C ASN A 57 8.15 12.37 7.76
N LEU A 58 8.25 13.66 7.52
CA LEU A 58 9.11 14.25 6.51
C LEU A 58 10.30 14.95 7.18
N GLU A 59 11.13 15.61 6.38
CA GLU A 59 12.28 16.36 6.89
C GLU A 59 11.85 17.45 7.87
N GLY A 60 12.60 17.61 8.95
CA GLY A 60 12.32 18.58 10.01
C GLY A 60 11.07 18.22 10.81
N ASP A 61 10.15 19.18 10.95
CA ASP A 61 8.84 18.99 11.62
C ASP A 61 7.70 18.73 10.62
N GLY A 62 8.03 18.52 9.34
CA GLY A 62 7.06 18.28 8.28
C GLY A 62 6.39 16.92 8.38
N TYR A 63 5.15 16.83 7.93
CA TYR A 63 4.44 15.56 7.83
C TYR A 63 3.44 15.52 6.69
N ARG A 64 3.04 14.31 6.34
CA ARG A 64 1.91 14.03 5.46
C ARG A 64 1.02 13.00 6.13
N ASP A 65 -0.29 13.27 6.16
CA ASP A 65 -1.31 12.35 6.66
C ASP A 65 -2.29 12.05 5.52
N ILE A 66 -2.45 10.77 5.18
CA ILE A 66 -3.16 10.34 3.98
C ILE A 66 -4.21 9.31 4.35
N VAL A 67 -5.49 9.65 4.19
CA VAL A 67 -6.60 8.70 4.29
C VAL A 67 -6.97 8.26 2.88
N THR A 68 -6.90 6.96 2.61
CA THR A 68 -7.19 6.41 1.28
C THR A 68 -8.29 5.34 1.34
N PRO A 69 -9.54 5.68 1.01
CA PRO A 69 -10.53 4.71 0.56
C PRO A 69 -10.07 4.05 -0.74
N ARG A 70 -10.21 2.73 -0.81
CA ARG A 70 -9.83 1.92 -1.97
C ARG A 70 -10.93 0.92 -2.26
N PHE A 71 -11.28 0.79 -3.53
CA PHE A 71 -12.18 -0.23 -4.03
C PHE A 71 -11.51 -1.07 -5.09
N GLU A 72 -11.56 -2.38 -4.94
CA GLU A 72 -11.13 -3.32 -5.98
C GLU A 72 -12.32 -4.19 -6.36
N TYR A 73 -12.62 -4.24 -7.64
CA TYR A 73 -13.67 -5.09 -8.21
C TYR A 73 -13.03 -6.18 -9.06
N ALA A 74 -13.23 -7.43 -8.65
CA ALA A 74 -12.84 -8.60 -9.42
C ALA A 74 -13.89 -8.88 -10.50
N VAL A 75 -13.61 -8.47 -11.73
CA VAL A 75 -14.47 -8.79 -12.90
C VAL A 75 -14.53 -10.31 -13.09
N LYS A 76 -13.43 -10.98 -12.83
CA LYS A 76 -13.25 -12.43 -12.72
C LYS A 76 -11.98 -12.71 -11.90
N PRO A 77 -11.74 -13.95 -11.42
CA PRO A 77 -10.57 -14.23 -10.59
C PRO A 77 -9.21 -13.90 -11.21
N SER A 78 -9.15 -13.67 -12.52
CA SER A 78 -7.94 -13.28 -13.25
C SER A 78 -7.89 -11.84 -13.73
N VAL A 79 -8.96 -11.05 -13.51
CA VAL A 79 -9.02 -9.63 -13.95
C VAL A 79 -9.66 -8.80 -12.86
N ALA A 80 -9.02 -7.72 -12.48
CA ALA A 80 -9.55 -6.76 -11.53
C ALA A 80 -9.35 -5.32 -11.99
N VAL A 81 -10.23 -4.45 -11.52
CA VAL A 81 -10.08 -3.00 -11.57
C VAL A 81 -10.08 -2.44 -10.17
N ARG A 82 -9.32 -1.37 -9.93
CA ARG A 82 -9.19 -0.72 -8.62
C ARG A 82 -9.30 0.77 -8.77
N LEU A 83 -9.87 1.40 -7.75
CA LEU A 83 -9.94 2.85 -7.59
C LEU A 83 -9.45 3.23 -6.19
N GLU A 84 -8.64 4.28 -6.10
CA GLU A 84 -8.15 4.87 -4.85
C GLU A 84 -8.43 6.37 -4.85
N LEU A 85 -8.95 6.87 -3.74
CA LEU A 85 -9.39 8.26 -3.55
C LEU A 85 -8.68 8.84 -2.32
N PRO A 86 -7.42 9.31 -2.42
CA PRO A 86 -6.70 9.83 -1.27
C PRO A 86 -7.25 11.19 -0.85
N TYR A 87 -7.42 11.39 0.44
CA TYR A 87 -7.55 12.69 1.08
C TYR A 87 -6.30 12.93 1.93
N MET A 88 -5.64 14.06 1.71
CA MET A 88 -4.30 14.31 2.24
C MET A 88 -4.29 15.58 3.07
N THR A 89 -3.47 15.56 4.12
CA THR A 89 -3.00 16.75 4.83
C THR A 89 -1.49 16.80 4.68
N TYR A 90 -0.98 17.90 4.21
CA TYR A 90 0.45 18.17 4.09
C TYR A 90 0.83 19.39 4.94
N ASP A 91 1.79 19.21 5.80
CA ASP A 91 2.42 20.28 6.59
C ASP A 91 3.93 20.25 6.26
N PRO A 92 4.47 21.32 5.67
CA PRO A 92 5.90 21.35 5.35
C PRO A 92 6.81 21.50 6.57
N GLY A 93 6.24 21.78 7.76
CA GLY A 93 7.02 22.14 8.95
C GLY A 93 7.57 23.57 8.91
N GLY A 94 8.35 23.93 9.94
CA GLY A 94 9.04 25.23 9.99
C GLY A 94 8.12 26.48 9.99
N GLY A 95 6.82 26.32 10.30
CA GLY A 95 5.83 27.40 10.24
C GLY A 95 5.28 27.66 8.83
N GLY A 96 5.53 26.77 7.88
CA GLY A 96 4.90 26.81 6.56
C GLY A 96 3.40 26.55 6.62
N GLU A 97 2.66 26.94 5.57
CA GLU A 97 1.23 26.79 5.51
C GLU A 97 0.83 25.32 5.30
N ARG A 98 0.02 24.79 6.20
CA ARG A 98 -0.60 23.47 6.07
C ARG A 98 -1.76 23.48 5.10
N VAL A 99 -1.83 22.49 4.22
CA VAL A 99 -2.94 22.28 3.29
C VAL A 99 -3.60 20.93 3.50
N SER A 100 -4.89 20.86 3.20
CA SER A 100 -5.63 19.60 3.21
C SER A 100 -6.65 19.60 2.07
N GLY A 101 -6.84 18.47 1.44
CA GLY A 101 -7.76 18.31 0.33
C GLY A 101 -7.67 16.93 -0.32
N GLN A 102 -8.37 16.78 -1.43
CA GLN A 102 -8.26 15.59 -2.26
C GLN A 102 -6.87 15.52 -2.89
N GLY A 103 -6.25 14.35 -2.88
CA GLY A 103 -5.05 14.05 -3.65
C GLY A 103 -5.38 13.53 -5.05
N ASP A 104 -4.36 13.06 -5.75
CA ASP A 104 -4.52 12.49 -7.08
C ASP A 104 -5.26 11.15 -7.04
N LEU A 105 -6.34 11.04 -7.83
CA LEU A 105 -7.11 9.81 -7.99
C LEU A 105 -6.27 8.77 -8.73
N LEU A 106 -6.29 7.50 -8.26
CA LEU A 106 -5.64 6.39 -8.94
C LEU A 106 -6.67 5.37 -9.42
N ALA A 107 -6.55 4.96 -10.68
CA ALA A 107 -7.24 3.81 -11.23
C ALA A 107 -6.24 2.74 -11.67
N ARG A 108 -6.53 1.46 -11.40
CA ARG A 108 -5.70 0.31 -11.80
C ARG A 108 -6.52 -0.69 -12.59
N GLY A 109 -5.94 -1.20 -13.67
CA GLY A 109 -6.35 -2.43 -14.32
C GLY A 109 -5.32 -3.52 -14.10
N ALA A 110 -5.72 -4.73 -13.71
CA ALA A 110 -4.82 -5.85 -13.47
C ALA A 110 -5.32 -7.13 -14.13
N TRP A 111 -4.39 -7.89 -14.70
CA TRP A 111 -4.64 -9.17 -15.35
C TRP A 111 -3.59 -10.20 -14.93
N ARG A 112 -4.06 -11.35 -14.41
CA ARG A 112 -3.23 -12.52 -14.19
C ARG A 112 -3.01 -13.24 -15.51
N ALA A 113 -1.84 -12.97 -16.12
CA ALA A 113 -1.47 -13.49 -17.45
C ALA A 113 -1.10 -14.98 -17.40
N ILE A 114 -0.45 -15.43 -16.32
CA ILE A 114 -0.02 -16.81 -16.15
C ILE A 114 -0.44 -17.30 -14.76
N GLN A 115 -0.93 -18.54 -14.71
CA GLN A 115 -1.17 -19.28 -13.47
C GLN A 115 -0.66 -20.71 -13.65
N ARG A 116 0.25 -21.13 -12.76
CA ARG A 116 0.77 -22.49 -12.63
C ARG A 116 0.78 -22.86 -11.15
N GLU A 117 1.07 -24.13 -10.86
CA GLU A 117 1.32 -24.54 -9.48
C GLU A 117 2.53 -23.80 -8.91
N GLY A 118 2.37 -23.18 -7.75
CA GLY A 118 3.43 -22.40 -7.09
C GLY A 118 3.88 -21.12 -7.80
N PHE A 119 3.24 -20.72 -8.93
CA PHE A 119 3.65 -19.55 -9.69
C PHE A 119 2.48 -18.84 -10.37
N ALA A 120 2.45 -17.51 -10.27
CA ALA A 120 1.57 -16.69 -11.10
C ALA A 120 2.32 -15.44 -11.58
N LEU A 121 1.92 -14.93 -12.76
CA LEU A 121 2.41 -13.67 -13.30
C LEU A 121 1.22 -12.74 -13.52
N ILE A 122 1.32 -11.53 -12.96
CA ILE A 122 0.31 -10.49 -13.09
C ILE A 122 0.94 -9.30 -13.82
N VAL A 123 0.19 -8.77 -14.80
CA VAL A 123 0.49 -7.52 -15.49
C VAL A 123 -0.60 -6.52 -15.12
N ALA A 124 -0.21 -5.31 -14.80
CA ALA A 124 -1.17 -4.28 -14.45
C ALA A 124 -0.68 -2.89 -14.90
N THR A 125 -1.58 -1.93 -14.87
CA THR A 125 -1.25 -0.54 -15.14
C THR A 125 -2.06 0.35 -14.20
N ASP A 126 -1.38 1.29 -13.56
CA ASP A 126 -1.99 2.37 -12.83
C ASP A 126 -2.07 3.61 -13.73
N VAL A 127 -3.14 4.35 -13.58
CA VAL A 127 -3.27 5.71 -14.07
C VAL A 127 -3.53 6.59 -12.86
N ILE A 128 -2.62 7.51 -12.59
CA ILE A 128 -2.76 8.53 -11.55
C ILE A 128 -3.18 9.80 -12.27
N PHE A 129 -4.37 10.31 -11.95
CA PHE A 129 -4.93 11.48 -12.59
C PHE A 129 -4.53 12.73 -11.83
N ASP A 130 -4.24 13.79 -12.55
CA ASP A 130 -4.00 15.13 -12.02
C ASP A 130 -5.33 15.73 -11.51
N THR A 131 -5.72 15.39 -10.30
CA THR A 131 -7.02 15.75 -9.69
C THR A 131 -6.90 16.31 -8.28
N ALA A 132 -5.69 16.55 -7.80
CA ALA A 132 -5.47 17.12 -6.48
C ALA A 132 -6.03 18.54 -6.36
N ASP A 133 -6.61 18.87 -5.19
CA ASP A 133 -7.17 20.20 -4.91
C ASP A 133 -6.10 21.29 -4.79
N ASP A 134 -4.86 20.91 -4.48
CA ASP A 134 -3.72 21.83 -4.30
C ASP A 134 -2.44 21.16 -4.84
N ASP A 135 -1.56 21.97 -5.39
CA ASP A 135 -0.27 21.53 -5.98
C ASP A 135 0.61 20.73 -5.04
N ARG A 136 0.45 20.91 -3.73
CA ARG A 136 1.21 20.20 -2.69
C ARG A 136 0.64 18.83 -2.36
N LEU A 137 -0.58 18.52 -2.83
CA LEU A 137 -1.31 17.27 -2.55
C LEU A 137 -1.26 16.28 -3.71
N GLY A 138 -0.65 16.66 -4.85
CA GLY A 138 -0.55 15.84 -6.04
C GLY A 138 0.73 16.06 -6.83
N PHE A 139 0.85 15.34 -7.92
CA PHE A 139 1.99 15.46 -8.83
C PHE A 139 1.85 16.65 -9.78
N GLY A 140 0.62 17.17 -10.03
CA GLY A 140 0.31 18.09 -11.11
C GLY A 140 0.52 17.47 -12.50
N LYS A 141 0.51 16.14 -12.55
CA LYS A 141 0.74 15.33 -13.76
C LYS A 141 -0.20 14.13 -13.79
N THR A 142 -0.73 13.83 -14.98
CA THR A 142 -1.30 12.52 -15.24
C THR A 142 -0.18 11.53 -15.52
N ILE A 143 -0.10 10.47 -14.71
CA ILE A 143 0.97 9.47 -14.76
C ILE A 143 0.38 8.14 -15.18
N VAL A 144 1.06 7.46 -16.12
CA VAL A 144 0.81 6.06 -16.45
C VAL A 144 1.92 5.23 -15.83
N ALA A 145 1.55 4.19 -15.08
CA ALA A 145 2.51 3.37 -14.36
C ALA A 145 2.28 1.87 -14.63
N PRO A 146 2.76 1.34 -15.78
CA PRO A 146 2.75 -0.09 -16.04
C PRO A 146 3.60 -0.83 -15.02
N HIS A 147 3.12 -2.00 -14.60
CA HIS A 147 3.86 -2.85 -13.70
C HIS A 147 3.58 -4.33 -13.92
N MET A 148 4.53 -5.12 -13.47
CA MET A 148 4.46 -6.57 -13.52
C MET A 148 4.96 -7.12 -12.18
N TYR A 149 4.26 -8.10 -11.65
CA TYR A 149 4.72 -8.84 -10.50
C TYR A 149 4.46 -10.34 -10.64
N ALA A 150 5.38 -11.13 -10.12
CA ALA A 150 5.20 -12.56 -9.98
C ALA A 150 4.74 -12.88 -8.55
N ALA A 151 4.06 -14.00 -8.39
CA ALA A 151 3.85 -14.65 -7.11
C ALA A 151 4.51 -16.03 -7.16
N ILE A 152 5.44 -16.28 -6.27
CA ILE A 152 6.24 -17.49 -6.20
C ILE A 152 6.03 -18.10 -4.81
N ASP A 153 5.37 -19.25 -4.75
CA ASP A 153 5.14 -19.95 -3.48
C ASP A 153 6.47 -20.47 -2.93
N LEU A 154 6.67 -20.30 -1.62
CA LEU A 154 7.80 -20.83 -0.86
C LEU A 154 7.28 -21.87 0.15
N PRO A 155 7.00 -23.11 -0.28
CA PRO A 155 6.19 -24.05 0.48
C PRO A 155 6.80 -24.44 1.83
N GLY A 156 8.11 -24.41 1.98
CA GLY A 156 8.80 -24.71 3.24
C GLY A 156 8.62 -23.65 4.33
N TYR A 157 8.08 -22.47 3.99
CA TYR A 157 8.00 -21.30 4.88
C TYR A 157 6.59 -20.74 5.03
N ASP A 158 5.58 -21.37 4.45
CA ASP A 158 4.21 -20.83 4.33
C ASP A 158 4.19 -19.38 3.83
N SER A 159 5.00 -19.08 2.84
CA SER A 159 5.27 -17.75 2.33
C SER A 159 5.09 -17.66 0.83
N VAL A 160 4.88 -16.46 0.33
CA VAL A 160 4.83 -16.14 -1.11
C VAL A 160 5.75 -14.96 -1.36
N PHE A 161 6.68 -15.12 -2.29
CA PHE A 161 7.57 -14.05 -2.74
C PHE A 161 6.94 -13.33 -3.93
N PHE A 162 6.88 -11.97 -3.85
CA PHE A 162 6.27 -11.11 -4.87
C PHE A 162 7.28 -10.11 -5.41
N PRO A 163 8.20 -10.49 -6.29
CA PRO A 163 9.01 -9.50 -6.99
C PRO A 163 8.12 -8.67 -7.91
N ASN A 164 8.19 -7.35 -7.75
CA ASN A 164 7.42 -6.38 -8.51
C ASN A 164 8.36 -5.33 -9.12
N ILE A 165 8.13 -4.99 -10.39
CA ILE A 165 8.73 -3.85 -11.06
C ILE A 165 7.60 -2.96 -11.57
N GLN A 166 7.70 -1.65 -11.30
CA GLN A 166 6.75 -0.65 -11.77
C GLN A 166 7.49 0.57 -12.27
N HIS A 167 7.09 1.08 -13.43
CA HIS A 167 7.66 2.28 -14.02
C HIS A 167 6.59 3.36 -14.13
N TYR A 168 6.91 4.56 -13.69
CA TYR A 168 6.01 5.71 -13.65
C TYR A 168 6.48 6.75 -14.64
N VAL A 169 5.61 7.19 -15.54
CA VAL A 169 5.91 8.22 -16.51
C VAL A 169 4.74 9.19 -16.64
N SER A 170 5.03 10.49 -16.57
CA SER A 170 4.04 11.53 -16.82
C SER A 170 3.72 11.58 -18.32
N VAL A 171 2.44 11.68 -18.67
CA VAL A 171 1.96 11.73 -20.06
C VAL A 171 1.17 13.01 -20.36
N ALA A 172 0.69 13.71 -19.33
CA ALA A 172 -0.03 14.98 -19.44
C ALA A 172 0.04 15.74 -18.11
N GLY A 173 -0.50 16.95 -18.05
CA GLY A 173 -0.62 17.76 -16.83
C GLY A 173 0.04 19.13 -16.97
N ASP A 174 0.27 19.79 -15.84
CA ASP A 174 0.82 21.15 -15.79
C ASP A 174 2.26 21.17 -16.29
N ARG A 175 2.53 22.03 -17.28
CA ARG A 175 3.87 22.20 -17.89
C ARG A 175 4.86 22.92 -16.98
N THR A 176 4.39 23.59 -15.94
CA THR A 176 5.25 24.26 -14.96
C THR A 176 5.80 23.30 -13.91
N ARG A 177 5.20 22.12 -13.78
CA ARG A 177 5.62 21.03 -12.88
C ARG A 177 6.66 20.16 -13.57
N GLY A 178 7.64 19.70 -12.79
CA GLY A 178 8.64 18.73 -13.27
C GLY A 178 7.99 17.44 -13.77
N ASP A 179 8.59 16.83 -14.80
CA ASP A 179 8.13 15.55 -15.30
C ASP A 179 8.40 14.43 -14.28
N VAL A 180 7.60 13.39 -14.37
CA VAL A 180 7.70 12.20 -13.53
C VAL A 180 8.23 11.06 -14.40
N ASN A 181 9.36 10.51 -14.01
CA ASN A 181 9.98 9.38 -14.70
C ASN A 181 10.83 8.59 -13.70
N PHE A 182 10.23 7.59 -13.05
CA PHE A 182 10.96 6.77 -12.07
C PHE A 182 10.54 5.30 -12.14
N THR A 183 11.41 4.42 -11.66
CA THR A 183 11.17 2.99 -11.57
C THR A 183 11.24 2.53 -10.12
N THR A 184 10.33 1.66 -9.70
CA THR A 184 10.40 0.98 -8.41
C THR A 184 10.62 -0.51 -8.59
N LEU A 185 11.44 -1.09 -7.71
CA LEU A 185 11.66 -2.54 -7.58
C LEU A 185 11.29 -2.94 -6.17
N LYS A 186 10.35 -3.87 -6.02
CA LYS A 186 9.82 -4.31 -4.73
C LYS A 186 9.92 -5.83 -4.60
N PRO A 187 10.95 -6.38 -3.94
CA PRO A 187 11.05 -7.80 -3.61
C PRO A 187 10.20 -8.13 -2.37
N ASN A 188 8.89 -8.14 -2.52
CA ASN A 188 7.95 -8.31 -1.40
C ASN A 188 7.87 -9.74 -0.91
N LEU A 189 7.60 -9.92 0.38
CA LEU A 189 7.43 -11.24 1.00
C LEU A 189 6.19 -11.25 1.89
N LEU A 190 5.20 -12.07 1.52
CA LEU A 190 4.06 -12.41 2.36
C LEU A 190 4.36 -13.70 3.12
N THR A 191 4.24 -13.67 4.44
CA THR A 191 4.35 -14.88 5.30
C THR A 191 3.07 -15.04 6.11
N ARG A 192 2.53 -16.26 6.15
CA ARG A 192 1.37 -16.62 6.95
C ARG A 192 1.82 -17.27 8.24
N TRP A 193 1.21 -16.85 9.34
CA TRP A 193 1.52 -17.32 10.69
C TRP A 193 0.29 -18.02 11.30
N PRO A 194 0.46 -18.80 12.37
CA PRO A 194 -0.67 -19.30 13.15
C PRO A 194 -1.61 -18.19 13.61
N ASN A 195 -2.82 -18.54 14.03
CA ASN A 195 -3.83 -17.63 14.58
C ASN A 195 -4.29 -16.51 13.60
N LYS A 196 -4.26 -16.82 12.28
CA LYS A 196 -4.72 -15.90 11.22
C LYS A 196 -3.93 -14.59 11.15
N ILE A 197 -2.70 -14.61 11.60
CA ILE A 197 -1.75 -13.50 11.48
C ILE A 197 -0.99 -13.66 10.16
N TYR A 198 -0.61 -12.55 9.56
CA TYR A 198 0.30 -12.52 8.41
C TYR A 198 1.24 -11.33 8.53
N THR A 199 2.37 -11.43 7.87
CA THR A 199 3.31 -10.31 7.65
C THR A 199 3.52 -10.11 6.16
N PHE A 200 3.65 -8.84 5.76
CA PHE A 200 4.01 -8.48 4.39
C PHE A 200 5.17 -7.48 4.46
N LEU A 201 6.35 -7.96 4.13
CA LEU A 201 7.56 -7.14 4.04
C LEU A 201 7.65 -6.55 2.65
N GLU A 202 7.77 -5.23 2.56
CA GLU A 202 7.88 -4.47 1.32
C GLU A 202 9.11 -3.55 1.34
N PRO A 203 10.28 -4.02 0.94
CA PRO A 203 11.38 -3.15 0.54
C PRO A 203 11.06 -2.53 -0.82
N GLN A 204 11.20 -1.21 -0.94
CA GLN A 204 11.01 -0.50 -2.21
C GLN A 204 12.28 0.25 -2.58
N PHE A 205 12.95 -0.20 -3.64
CA PHE A 205 14.02 0.52 -4.30
C PHE A 205 13.41 1.42 -5.38
N SER A 206 13.76 2.70 -5.35
CA SER A 206 13.29 3.69 -6.32
C SER A 206 14.49 4.25 -7.09
N ILE A 207 14.34 4.46 -8.40
CA ILE A 207 15.32 5.08 -9.28
C ILE A 207 14.60 6.20 -10.01
N ASP A 208 14.99 7.44 -9.77
CA ASP A 208 14.42 8.63 -10.39
C ASP A 208 15.30 9.08 -11.58
N TRP A 209 14.77 8.90 -12.78
CA TRP A 209 15.48 9.19 -14.03
C TRP A 209 15.51 10.69 -14.38
N GLU A 210 14.58 11.49 -13.82
CA GLU A 210 14.59 12.95 -13.94
C GLU A 210 15.63 13.60 -13.02
N ARG A 211 16.23 12.84 -12.11
CA ARG A 211 17.23 13.29 -11.13
C ARG A 211 18.51 12.47 -11.21
N ASP A 212 19.10 12.37 -12.40
CA ASP A 212 20.39 11.69 -12.65
C ASP A 212 20.44 10.25 -12.10
N ALA A 213 19.32 9.49 -12.26
CA ALA A 213 19.16 8.13 -11.75
C ALA A 213 19.36 8.04 -10.23
N LYS A 214 18.96 9.06 -9.49
CA LYS A 214 19.02 9.07 -8.04
C LYS A 214 18.20 7.91 -7.46
N THR A 215 18.75 7.21 -6.49
CA THR A 215 18.15 6.02 -5.90
C THR A 215 17.67 6.29 -4.49
N GLY A 216 16.58 5.64 -4.09
CA GLY A 216 16.07 5.65 -2.73
C GLY A 216 15.65 4.26 -2.28
N LEU A 217 15.54 4.07 -0.98
CA LEU A 217 15.08 2.82 -0.37
C LEU A 217 14.14 3.14 0.79
N THR A 218 12.94 2.58 0.74
CA THR A 218 12.05 2.46 1.91
C THR A 218 11.87 0.99 2.27
N ILE A 219 11.61 0.71 3.53
CA ILE A 219 11.32 -0.64 4.02
C ILE A 219 10.10 -0.54 4.92
N GLU A 220 9.03 -1.26 4.55
CA GLU A 220 7.80 -1.35 5.32
C GLU A 220 7.51 -2.78 5.74
N LEU A 221 6.94 -2.96 6.93
CA LEU A 221 6.50 -4.26 7.44
C LEU A 221 5.04 -4.18 7.86
N GLU A 222 4.14 -4.71 7.03
CA GLU A 222 2.75 -4.89 7.45
C GLU A 222 2.64 -6.11 8.36
N VAL A 223 2.00 -5.92 9.52
CA VAL A 223 1.53 -6.99 10.38
C VAL A 223 0.02 -6.95 10.39
N GLY A 224 -0.60 -7.97 9.83
CA GLY A 224 -2.05 -8.04 9.67
C GLY A 224 -2.66 -9.25 10.35
N LYS A 225 -3.95 -9.14 10.64
CA LYS A 225 -4.77 -10.21 11.23
C LYS A 225 -6.12 -10.29 10.56
N ILE A 226 -6.57 -11.52 10.28
CA ILE A 226 -7.95 -11.78 9.88
C ILE A 226 -8.81 -11.79 11.14
N LEU A 227 -9.72 -10.81 11.24
CA LEU A 227 -10.61 -10.61 12.38
C LEU A 227 -11.91 -11.41 12.26
N SER A 228 -12.42 -11.56 11.04
CA SER A 228 -13.64 -12.32 10.74
C SER A 228 -13.56 -12.99 9.37
N ARG A 229 -14.67 -13.59 8.92
CA ARG A 229 -14.72 -14.25 7.59
C ARG A 229 -14.36 -13.31 6.43
N ASN A 230 -14.66 -12.03 6.57
CA ASN A 230 -14.57 -11.05 5.50
C ASN A 230 -13.68 -9.84 5.85
N ILE A 231 -13.24 -9.74 7.11
CA ILE A 231 -12.52 -8.55 7.60
C ILE A 231 -11.10 -8.93 7.98
N ALA A 232 -10.15 -8.14 7.51
CA ALA A 232 -8.77 -8.12 7.99
C ALA A 232 -8.37 -6.68 8.34
N ALA A 233 -7.48 -6.52 9.33
CA ALA A 233 -6.88 -5.25 9.69
C ALA A 233 -5.37 -5.40 9.80
N TRP A 234 -4.65 -4.29 9.66
CA TRP A 234 -3.20 -4.28 9.72
C TRP A 234 -2.65 -2.98 10.29
N VAL A 235 -1.41 -3.08 10.71
CA VAL A 235 -0.51 -1.96 11.00
C VAL A 235 0.76 -2.15 10.16
N ARG A 236 1.28 -1.07 9.59
CA ARG A 236 2.46 -1.12 8.71
C ARG A 236 3.39 0.05 9.05
N PRO A 237 4.34 -0.13 9.98
CA PRO A 237 5.45 0.78 10.16
C PRO A 237 6.44 0.67 8.99
N GLY A 238 7.11 1.78 8.68
CA GLY A 238 8.16 1.83 7.68
C GLY A 238 9.19 2.90 7.94
N ILE A 239 10.33 2.76 7.27
CA ILE A 239 11.46 3.70 7.36
C ILE A 239 12.01 4.02 5.96
N GLY A 240 12.45 5.24 5.76
CA GLY A 240 13.33 5.64 4.68
C GLY A 240 14.78 5.30 5.03
N ALA A 241 15.40 4.38 4.28
CA ALA A 241 16.74 3.90 4.57
C ALA A 241 17.81 4.60 3.73
N ILE A 242 17.50 5.01 2.50
CA ILE A 242 18.44 5.70 1.58
C ILE A 242 17.71 6.88 0.95
N ASN A 243 18.37 8.05 0.91
CA ASN A 243 17.90 9.29 0.29
C ASN A 243 16.47 9.69 0.71
N LYS A 244 16.21 9.59 1.99
CA LYS A 244 14.89 9.73 2.61
C LYS A 244 14.22 11.11 2.46
N TYR A 245 14.96 12.14 2.02
CA TYR A 245 14.43 13.48 1.82
C TYR A 245 14.50 13.97 0.36
N GLU A 246 15.08 13.20 -0.52
CA GLU A 246 15.46 13.66 -1.84
C GLU A 246 14.56 13.13 -2.97
N LEU A 247 13.74 12.13 -2.67
CA LEU A 247 12.84 11.51 -3.64
C LEU A 247 11.37 11.65 -3.21
N PRO A 248 10.43 11.79 -4.16
CA PRO A 248 9.03 12.10 -3.88
C PRO A 248 8.28 11.10 -2.99
N PHE A 249 8.74 9.86 -2.91
CA PHE A 249 8.06 8.76 -2.20
C PHE A 249 8.87 8.22 -1.03
N VAL A 250 9.88 8.99 -0.60
CA VAL A 250 10.73 8.61 0.52
C VAL A 250 10.45 9.56 1.67
N TYR A 251 10.22 9.02 2.81
CA TYR A 251 9.93 9.67 4.08
C TYR A 251 10.99 9.28 5.10
N GLU A 252 11.04 9.91 6.24
CA GLU A 252 11.92 9.49 7.32
C GLU A 252 11.42 8.20 7.96
N TRP A 253 10.17 8.21 8.38
CA TRP A 253 9.42 7.03 8.83
C TRP A 253 7.94 7.22 8.52
N ASN A 254 7.21 6.10 8.44
CA ASN A 254 5.76 6.13 8.32
C ASN A 254 5.10 5.15 9.29
N LEU A 255 3.81 5.35 9.47
CA LEU A 255 2.93 4.39 10.10
C LEU A 255 1.61 4.36 9.33
N GLU A 256 1.31 3.24 8.72
CA GLU A 256 0.01 2.97 8.11
C GLU A 256 -0.81 2.07 9.02
N VAL A 257 -2.09 2.36 9.13
CA VAL A 257 -3.11 1.47 9.73
C VAL A 257 -4.25 1.32 8.75
N GLY A 258 -4.83 0.12 8.67
CA GLY A 258 -5.91 -0.09 7.73
C GLY A 258 -6.79 -1.28 8.04
N MET A 259 -7.92 -1.30 7.35
CA MET A 259 -8.88 -2.37 7.39
C MET A 259 -9.41 -2.65 5.99
N ARG A 260 -9.66 -3.94 5.69
CA ARG A 260 -10.29 -4.38 4.45
C ARG A 260 -11.48 -5.27 4.70
N TYR A 261 -12.50 -5.08 3.89
CA TYR A 261 -13.65 -5.95 3.79
C TYR A 261 -13.62 -6.66 2.43
N ILE A 262 -13.74 -7.99 2.41
CA ILE A 262 -13.68 -8.83 1.22
C ILE A 262 -15.07 -9.40 0.97
N PHE A 263 -15.57 -9.20 -0.24
CA PHE A 263 -16.91 -9.64 -0.65
C PHE A 263 -16.94 -11.11 -1.09
#